data_55447b4d4dda58126bfb850068f72e9b
#
_entry.id   55447b4d4dda58126bfb850068f72e9b
#
_cell.length_a   1.000
_cell.length_b   1.000
_cell.length_c   1.000
_cell.angle_alpha   90.00
_cell.angle_beta   90.00
_cell.angle_gamma   90.00
#
_symmetry.space_group_name_H-M   'P 1'
#
loop_
_entity.id
_entity.type
_entity.pdbx_description
1 polymer ?
#
loop_
_entity_poly.entity_id
_entity_poly.type
_entity_poly.pdbx_seq_one_letter_code
_entity_poly.pdbx_strand_id
1 'polypeptide(L)'
;MATESKAARPGTTVGDEPATAGGTGDWRLDTEHGRLAPHSALDVLTEVRGKVAAGEIGDYEPIPLGMVPLDRMLGGGIRPGELLLVGGAQGTGKTTMALQMARNVAAAGQAYVLYVCFEHDEADLLNRLVAMESVLPHLPNTKPSTGAIKIQDVRAEVIRAWSQAAGGAADLAASPRLRPALERIARYGGNLFMMRGSATATTIDNLRELIRLHRERSSERRLLVVVDYLQKVPQIPEPATEAEKVTFVVNGLKDIALTEHVPLIAIVAADKEGLKAARLRNHHLRGSSAINYEADVIVIMNEKYNIVAKVNIEFNPYQAQRFRDWIVLSVEKNRSGPDNIDVEYHKHFQFACFDPEGRPVQEKLIEERLYTE
;
A
#
# COMPACT_ATOMS: atom_id res chain seq x y z
N MET A 1 -84.24 -38.66 19.47
CA MET A 1 -82.96 -38.48 20.14
C MET A 1 -81.99 -38.00 19.08
N ALA A 2 -81.39 -36.87 19.33
CA ALA A 2 -80.75 -36.00 18.39
C ALA A 2 -79.48 -36.59 17.77
N THR A 3 -79.31 -36.34 16.48
CA THR A 3 -78.02 -36.46 15.79
C THR A 3 -77.69 -35.13 15.16
N GLU A 4 -76.73 -34.48 15.70
CA GLU A 4 -76.21 -33.20 15.20
C GLU A 4 -75.32 -33.42 13.98
N SER A 5 -75.62 -32.65 12.98
CA SER A 5 -74.87 -32.49 11.73
C SER A 5 -73.65 -31.60 11.97
N LYS A 6 -72.47 -32.08 11.59
CA LYS A 6 -71.20 -31.31 11.64
C LYS A 6 -70.94 -30.67 10.28
N ALA A 7 -71.08 -29.38 10.21
CA ALA A 7 -70.77 -28.60 9.03
C ALA A 7 -69.26 -28.48 8.83
N ALA A 8 -68.80 -28.74 7.60
CA ALA A 8 -67.41 -28.52 7.14
C ALA A 8 -67.14 -27.06 6.88
N ARG A 9 -66.03 -26.54 7.39
CA ARG A 9 -65.49 -25.22 7.05
C ARG A 9 -64.70 -25.28 5.76
N PRO A 10 -64.83 -24.32 4.86
CA PRO A 10 -63.98 -24.25 3.64
C PRO A 10 -62.58 -23.83 3.96
N GLY A 11 -61.61 -24.55 3.42
CA GLY A 11 -60.17 -24.24 3.51
C GLY A 11 -59.84 -23.00 2.75
N THR A 12 -59.19 -22.07 3.43
CA THR A 12 -58.52 -20.90 2.85
C THR A 12 -57.21 -21.33 2.27
N THR A 13 -57.12 -21.44 0.96
CA THR A 13 -55.84 -21.48 0.23
C THR A 13 -55.20 -20.11 0.34
N VAL A 14 -54.11 -20.04 1.09
CA VAL A 14 -53.21 -18.90 1.04
C VAL A 14 -52.42 -19.01 -0.26
N GLY A 15 -52.79 -18.23 -1.23
CA GLY A 15 -51.98 -18.01 -2.42
C GLY A 15 -50.75 -17.20 -2.06
N ASP A 16 -49.58 -17.82 -2.20
CA ASP A 16 -48.31 -17.12 -2.22
C ASP A 16 -48.19 -16.32 -3.53
N GLU A 17 -48.80 -15.17 -3.61
CA GLU A 17 -48.35 -14.15 -4.56
C GLU A 17 -47.18 -13.42 -3.95
N PRO A 18 -46.00 -13.34 -4.61
CA PRO A 18 -44.93 -12.47 -4.15
C PRO A 18 -45.43 -11.04 -4.23
N ALA A 19 -45.37 -10.35 -3.10
CA ALA A 19 -45.68 -8.93 -3.01
C ALA A 19 -44.91 -8.17 -4.11
N THR A 20 -45.63 -7.72 -5.12
CA THR A 20 -45.10 -6.77 -6.08
C THR A 20 -44.77 -5.51 -5.32
N ALA A 21 -43.49 -5.23 -5.18
CA ALA A 21 -42.98 -4.02 -4.57
C ALA A 21 -43.53 -2.82 -5.31
N GLY A 22 -44.42 -2.11 -4.63
CA GLY A 22 -45.00 -0.86 -5.14
C GLY A 22 -43.94 0.22 -5.29
N GLY A 23 -44.08 0.96 -6.38
CA GLY A 23 -43.48 2.27 -6.55
C GLY A 23 -41.99 2.27 -6.79
N THR A 24 -41.57 2.10 -8.04
CA THR A 24 -40.24 2.52 -8.53
C THR A 24 -40.19 4.05 -8.56
N GLY A 25 -40.13 4.69 -7.39
CA GLY A 25 -39.63 6.06 -7.31
C GLY A 25 -38.20 6.05 -7.81
N ASP A 26 -37.83 6.94 -8.69
CA ASP A 26 -36.46 7.07 -9.15
C ASP A 26 -35.61 7.58 -7.97
N TRP A 27 -34.94 6.64 -7.26
CA TRP A 27 -34.07 6.91 -6.11
C TRP A 27 -32.71 7.47 -6.54
N ARG A 28 -32.55 7.86 -7.81
CA ARG A 28 -31.29 8.33 -8.38
C ARG A 28 -31.16 9.82 -8.16
N LEU A 29 -30.01 10.26 -7.68
CA LEU A 29 -29.64 11.66 -7.57
C LEU A 29 -28.54 11.95 -8.59
N ASP A 30 -28.85 12.78 -9.57
CA ASP A 30 -27.83 13.28 -10.51
C ASP A 30 -27.07 14.43 -9.84
N THR A 31 -25.75 14.31 -9.77
CA THR A 31 -24.86 15.33 -9.21
C THR A 31 -23.87 15.79 -10.28
N GLU A 32 -23.21 16.92 -10.06
CA GLU A 32 -22.15 17.41 -10.96
C GLU A 32 -20.99 16.41 -11.13
N HIS A 33 -20.81 15.49 -10.16
CA HIS A 33 -19.72 14.51 -10.14
C HIS A 33 -20.17 13.08 -10.46
N GLY A 34 -21.44 12.88 -10.85
CA GLY A 34 -21.99 11.59 -11.24
C GLY A 34 -23.36 11.30 -10.68
N ARG A 35 -23.82 10.08 -10.91
CA ARG A 35 -25.15 9.62 -10.49
C ARG A 35 -25.04 8.79 -9.23
N LEU A 36 -25.72 9.21 -8.17
CA LEU A 36 -25.90 8.43 -6.95
C LEU A 36 -27.17 7.60 -7.04
N ALA A 37 -27.05 6.28 -6.95
CA ALA A 37 -28.17 5.36 -6.95
C ALA A 37 -27.96 4.27 -5.89
N PRO A 38 -28.90 4.06 -4.96
CA PRO A 38 -28.83 2.94 -4.06
C PRO A 38 -29.12 1.63 -4.81
N HIS A 39 -28.43 0.55 -4.43
CA HIS A 39 -28.68 -0.78 -4.94
C HIS A 39 -29.27 -1.65 -3.83
N SER A 40 -30.25 -2.48 -4.14
CA SER A 40 -30.75 -3.46 -3.18
C SER A 40 -29.68 -4.57 -2.95
N ALA A 41 -29.72 -5.22 -1.79
CA ALA A 41 -28.84 -6.36 -1.53
C ALA A 41 -29.00 -7.48 -2.59
N LEU A 42 -30.20 -7.62 -3.16
CA LEU A 42 -30.46 -8.61 -4.22
C LEU A 42 -29.79 -8.21 -5.54
N ASP A 43 -29.79 -6.91 -5.89
CA ASP A 43 -29.12 -6.41 -7.09
C ASP A 43 -27.62 -6.65 -6.98
N VAL A 44 -27.03 -6.29 -5.83
CA VAL A 44 -25.60 -6.54 -5.53
C VAL A 44 -25.28 -8.04 -5.59
N LEU A 45 -26.10 -8.88 -4.98
CA LEU A 45 -25.90 -10.33 -5.03
C LEU A 45 -25.96 -10.87 -6.47
N THR A 46 -26.87 -10.36 -7.28
CA THR A 46 -27.04 -10.77 -8.67
C THR A 46 -25.83 -10.35 -9.51
N GLU A 47 -25.35 -9.12 -9.31
CA GLU A 47 -24.13 -8.62 -9.96
C GLU A 47 -22.89 -9.46 -9.58
N VAL A 48 -22.69 -9.70 -8.28
CA VAL A 48 -21.58 -10.52 -7.78
C VAL A 48 -21.62 -11.94 -8.38
N ARG A 49 -22.80 -12.56 -8.42
CA ARG A 49 -22.97 -13.90 -9.05
C ARG A 49 -22.62 -13.86 -10.53
N GLY A 50 -23.03 -12.82 -11.24
CA GLY A 50 -22.70 -12.64 -12.66
C GLY A 50 -21.19 -12.53 -12.88
N LYS A 51 -20.51 -11.68 -12.12
CA LYS A 51 -19.04 -11.53 -12.18
C LYS A 51 -18.31 -12.85 -11.89
N VAL A 52 -18.69 -13.54 -10.82
CA VAL A 52 -18.09 -14.83 -10.46
C VAL A 52 -18.31 -15.88 -11.56
N ALA A 53 -19.52 -15.94 -12.14
CA ALA A 53 -19.84 -16.87 -13.23
C ALA A 53 -19.05 -16.55 -14.52
N ALA A 54 -18.72 -15.26 -14.76
CA ALA A 54 -17.87 -14.82 -15.87
C ALA A 54 -16.36 -15.01 -15.60
N GLY A 55 -15.97 -15.41 -14.38
CA GLY A 55 -14.56 -15.49 -13.98
C GLY A 55 -13.93 -14.15 -13.63
N GLU A 56 -14.73 -13.09 -13.49
CA GLU A 56 -14.30 -11.74 -13.14
C GLU A 56 -14.15 -11.60 -11.62
N ILE A 57 -13.20 -12.35 -11.04
CA ILE A 57 -12.95 -12.38 -9.58
C ILE A 57 -11.86 -11.40 -9.11
N GLY A 58 -11.22 -10.70 -10.05
CA GLY A 58 -10.09 -9.81 -9.75
C GLY A 58 -10.38 -8.76 -8.69
N ASP A 59 -11.63 -8.29 -8.59
CA ASP A 59 -12.05 -7.31 -7.58
C ASP A 59 -12.09 -7.89 -6.15
N TYR A 60 -12.17 -9.21 -6.01
CA TYR A 60 -12.22 -9.91 -4.73
C TYR A 60 -10.85 -10.43 -4.28
N GLU A 61 -9.93 -10.58 -5.21
CA GLU A 61 -8.59 -11.07 -4.91
C GLU A 61 -7.71 -9.96 -4.38
N PRO A 62 -7.02 -10.16 -3.24
CA PRO A 62 -6.03 -9.19 -2.78
C PRO A 62 -4.86 -9.13 -3.75
N ILE A 63 -4.15 -7.99 -3.77
CA ILE A 63 -2.88 -7.82 -4.47
C ILE A 63 -1.76 -8.04 -3.47
N PRO A 64 -0.99 -9.14 -3.55
CA PRO A 64 0.16 -9.37 -2.69
C PRO A 64 1.23 -8.29 -2.91
N LEU A 65 1.74 -7.73 -1.82
CA LEU A 65 2.78 -6.71 -1.84
C LEU A 65 4.20 -7.31 -1.94
N GLY A 66 4.30 -8.64 -1.88
CA GLY A 66 5.54 -9.37 -1.92
C GLY A 66 6.42 -9.18 -0.68
N MET A 67 5.79 -8.85 0.47
CA MET A 67 6.39 -8.79 1.79
C MET A 67 5.73 -9.89 2.63
N VAL A 68 6.33 -11.08 2.64
CA VAL A 68 5.67 -12.35 2.99
C VAL A 68 4.88 -12.34 4.31
N PRO A 69 5.43 -11.90 5.46
CA PRO A 69 4.66 -11.85 6.69
C PRO A 69 3.53 -10.83 6.65
N LEU A 70 3.75 -9.67 6.03
CA LEU A 70 2.72 -8.63 5.90
C LEU A 70 1.55 -9.12 5.04
N ASP A 71 1.83 -9.74 3.89
CA ASP A 71 0.79 -10.27 3.01
C ASP A 71 -0.09 -11.29 3.75
N ARG A 72 0.50 -12.18 4.57
CA ARG A 72 -0.26 -13.12 5.39
C ARG A 72 -1.19 -12.44 6.40
N MET A 73 -0.72 -11.36 7.04
CA MET A 73 -1.51 -10.57 7.99
C MET A 73 -2.67 -9.84 7.32
N LEU A 74 -2.45 -9.39 6.07
CA LEU A 74 -3.46 -8.75 5.24
C LEU A 74 -4.41 -9.74 4.53
N GLY A 75 -4.30 -11.04 4.83
CA GLY A 75 -5.14 -12.05 4.18
C GLY A 75 -4.84 -12.21 2.69
N GLY A 76 -3.57 -12.08 2.31
CA GLY A 76 -3.05 -12.25 0.96
C GLY A 76 -2.58 -10.95 0.28
N GLY A 77 -2.75 -9.80 0.88
CA GLY A 77 -2.35 -8.49 0.34
C GLY A 77 -3.42 -7.42 0.49
N ILE A 78 -3.31 -6.33 -0.27
CA ILE A 78 -4.24 -5.19 -0.26
C ILE A 78 -5.36 -5.38 -1.28
N ARG A 79 -6.58 -4.95 -0.94
CA ARG A 79 -7.77 -5.08 -1.80
C ARG A 79 -8.17 -3.77 -2.45
N PRO A 80 -8.88 -3.81 -3.60
CA PRO A 80 -9.53 -2.63 -4.16
C PRO A 80 -10.40 -1.92 -3.12
N GLY A 81 -10.34 -0.59 -3.09
CA GLY A 81 -11.04 0.24 -2.10
C GLY A 81 -10.33 0.40 -0.77
N GLU A 82 -9.25 -0.33 -0.50
CA GLU A 82 -8.48 -0.19 0.74
C GLU A 82 -7.39 0.89 0.64
N LEU A 83 -7.24 1.65 1.73
CA LEU A 83 -6.16 2.60 1.96
C LEU A 83 -5.20 2.04 3.03
N LEU A 84 -3.98 1.71 2.62
CA LEU A 84 -2.88 1.30 3.50
C LEU A 84 -1.95 2.50 3.74
N LEU A 85 -1.70 2.82 4.99
CA LEU A 85 -0.75 3.85 5.38
C LEU A 85 0.54 3.24 5.94
N VAL A 86 1.68 3.74 5.44
CA VAL A 86 3.02 3.34 5.90
C VAL A 86 3.62 4.51 6.67
N GLY A 87 3.60 4.41 8.00
CA GLY A 87 4.13 5.42 8.91
C GLY A 87 5.53 5.08 9.42
N GLY A 88 6.25 6.10 9.87
CA GLY A 88 7.57 5.91 10.48
C GLY A 88 8.39 7.19 10.56
N ALA A 89 9.44 7.19 11.38
CA ALA A 89 10.37 8.30 11.50
C ALA A 89 11.17 8.50 10.19
N GLN A 90 11.84 9.63 10.07
CA GLN A 90 12.76 9.87 8.96
C GLN A 90 13.90 8.84 8.98
N GLY A 91 14.29 8.34 7.82
CA GLY A 91 15.39 7.36 7.69
C GLY A 91 15.00 5.89 7.93
N THR A 92 13.77 5.58 8.37
CA THR A 92 13.33 4.18 8.59
C THR A 92 13.12 3.38 7.31
N GLY A 93 13.20 4.01 6.12
CA GLY A 93 13.09 3.32 4.83
C GLY A 93 11.68 3.22 4.27
N LYS A 94 10.76 4.11 4.64
CA LYS A 94 9.38 4.13 4.12
C LYS A 94 9.30 4.13 2.59
N THR A 95 10.01 5.06 1.93
CA THR A 95 10.14 5.12 0.47
C THR A 95 10.70 3.82 -0.11
N THR A 96 11.73 3.25 0.54
CA THR A 96 12.31 1.96 0.12
C THR A 96 11.29 0.83 0.20
N MET A 97 10.53 0.75 1.29
CA MET A 97 9.49 -0.26 1.49
C MET A 97 8.39 -0.12 0.45
N ALA A 98 7.86 1.09 0.26
CA ALA A 98 6.79 1.35 -0.71
C ALA A 98 7.24 1.11 -2.16
N LEU A 99 8.48 1.50 -2.51
CA LEU A 99 9.04 1.24 -3.84
C LEU A 99 9.26 -0.26 -4.08
N GLN A 100 9.69 -1.00 -3.06
CA GLN A 100 9.85 -2.44 -3.16
C GLN A 100 8.51 -3.15 -3.31
N MET A 101 7.47 -2.75 -2.56
CA MET A 101 6.10 -3.25 -2.75
C MET A 101 5.61 -2.97 -4.17
N ALA A 102 5.76 -1.74 -4.65
CA ALA A 102 5.41 -1.34 -6.01
C ALA A 102 6.12 -2.20 -7.06
N ARG A 103 7.44 -2.38 -6.90
CA ARG A 103 8.25 -3.24 -7.77
C ARG A 103 7.79 -4.70 -7.74
N ASN A 104 7.48 -5.23 -6.56
CA ASN A 104 7.05 -6.62 -6.41
C ASN A 104 5.73 -6.88 -7.14
N VAL A 105 4.75 -5.99 -6.96
CA VAL A 105 3.44 -6.05 -7.64
C VAL A 105 3.61 -5.98 -9.16
N ALA A 106 4.41 -5.03 -9.66
CA ALA A 106 4.68 -4.88 -11.08
C ALA A 106 5.39 -6.11 -11.66
N ALA A 107 6.38 -6.66 -10.94
CA ALA A 107 7.15 -7.83 -11.37
C ALA A 107 6.34 -9.13 -11.35
N ALA A 108 5.39 -9.26 -10.44
CA ALA A 108 4.44 -10.38 -10.42
C ALA A 108 3.42 -10.31 -11.57
N GLY A 109 3.29 -9.16 -12.24
CA GLY A 109 2.35 -8.95 -13.35
C GLY A 109 0.88 -8.96 -12.94
N GLN A 110 0.59 -8.82 -11.64
CA GLN A 110 -0.77 -8.91 -11.09
C GLN A 110 -1.56 -7.62 -11.23
N ALA A 111 -0.86 -6.48 -11.29
CA ALA A 111 -1.44 -5.16 -11.46
C ALA A 111 -0.43 -4.21 -12.11
N TYR A 112 -0.94 -3.17 -12.75
CA TYR A 112 -0.14 -1.96 -12.99
C TYR A 112 0.09 -1.23 -11.68
N VAL A 113 1.17 -0.47 -11.61
CA VAL A 113 1.48 0.36 -10.44
C VAL A 113 1.71 1.80 -10.89
N LEU A 114 0.98 2.75 -10.30
CA LEU A 114 1.23 4.17 -10.42
C LEU A 114 1.92 4.67 -9.13
N TYR A 115 3.19 5.04 -9.22
CA TYR A 115 3.99 5.56 -8.12
C TYR A 115 4.18 7.06 -8.24
N VAL A 116 3.54 7.82 -7.37
CA VAL A 116 3.62 9.29 -7.31
C VAL A 116 4.54 9.69 -6.17
N CYS A 117 5.71 10.27 -6.48
CA CYS A 117 6.72 10.64 -5.49
C CYS A 117 6.93 12.16 -5.46
N PHE A 118 6.86 12.75 -4.27
CA PHE A 118 7.11 14.17 -4.06
C PHE A 118 8.54 14.48 -3.57
N GLU A 119 9.31 13.46 -3.19
CA GLU A 119 10.67 13.63 -2.66
C GLU A 119 11.77 13.32 -3.67
N HIS A 120 11.51 12.41 -4.59
CA HIS A 120 12.48 11.94 -5.57
C HIS A 120 11.92 12.08 -6.98
N ASP A 121 12.79 12.31 -7.95
CA ASP A 121 12.44 12.21 -9.36
C ASP A 121 12.49 10.75 -9.84
N GLU A 122 12.05 10.54 -11.06
CA GLU A 122 11.95 9.21 -11.69
C GLU A 122 13.34 8.56 -11.85
N ALA A 123 14.38 9.37 -12.10
CA ALA A 123 15.75 8.88 -12.26
C ALA A 123 16.32 8.39 -10.91
N ASP A 124 16.04 9.09 -9.81
CA ASP A 124 16.42 8.64 -8.46
C ASP A 124 15.71 7.35 -8.07
N LEU A 125 14.41 7.23 -8.38
CA LEU A 125 13.65 5.99 -8.17
C LEU A 125 14.21 4.84 -9.02
N LEU A 126 14.56 5.10 -10.28
CA LEU A 126 15.20 4.10 -11.15
C LEU A 126 16.55 3.65 -10.60
N ASN A 127 17.39 4.57 -10.09
CA ASN A 127 18.67 4.21 -9.46
C ASN A 127 18.47 3.29 -8.25
N ARG A 128 17.42 3.50 -7.46
CA ARG A 128 17.03 2.62 -6.35
C ARG A 128 16.60 1.23 -6.85
N LEU A 129 15.80 1.19 -7.93
CA LEU A 129 15.39 -0.08 -8.55
C LEU A 129 16.59 -0.85 -9.10
N VAL A 130 17.55 -0.19 -9.76
CA VAL A 130 18.77 -0.84 -10.26
C VAL A 130 19.58 -1.46 -9.09
N ALA A 131 19.78 -0.70 -8.02
CA ALA A 131 20.46 -1.21 -6.83
C ALA A 131 19.72 -2.40 -6.21
N MET A 132 18.39 -2.29 -6.05
CA MET A 132 17.51 -3.32 -5.54
C MET A 132 17.57 -4.60 -6.38
N GLU A 133 17.43 -4.48 -7.69
CA GLU A 133 17.48 -5.61 -8.62
C GLU A 133 18.84 -6.31 -8.64
N SER A 134 19.92 -5.60 -8.29
CA SER A 134 21.25 -6.22 -8.24
C SER A 134 21.39 -7.24 -7.12
N VAL A 135 20.49 -7.23 -6.11
CA VAL A 135 20.63 -8.07 -4.90
C VAL A 135 19.40 -8.91 -4.58
N LEU A 136 18.16 -8.43 -4.84
CA LEU A 136 16.92 -9.13 -4.48
C LEU A 136 16.86 -10.60 -4.89
N PRO A 137 17.31 -11.02 -6.10
CA PRO A 137 17.24 -12.44 -6.49
C PRO A 137 18.11 -13.35 -5.66
N HIS A 138 18.99 -12.79 -4.83
CA HIS A 138 19.97 -13.52 -4.03
C HIS A 138 19.64 -13.51 -2.54
N LEU A 139 18.61 -12.78 -2.10
CA LEU A 139 18.12 -12.80 -0.72
C LEU A 139 17.23 -14.04 -0.47
N PRO A 140 17.20 -14.61 0.76
CA PRO A 140 17.91 -14.21 1.96
C PRO A 140 19.33 -14.81 2.11
N ASN A 141 19.80 -15.60 1.18
CA ASN A 141 20.97 -16.47 1.35
C ASN A 141 22.32 -15.76 1.21
N THR A 142 22.43 -14.42 1.36
CA THR A 142 23.57 -13.81 0.74
C THR A 142 24.53 -13.00 1.59
N LYS A 143 25.75 -13.37 1.41
CA LYS A 143 26.81 -12.38 1.13
C LYS A 143 26.51 -11.73 -0.22
N PRO A 144 26.61 -10.38 -0.35
CA PRO A 144 26.36 -9.71 -1.63
C PRO A 144 27.11 -10.42 -2.76
N SER A 145 26.38 -10.79 -3.82
CA SER A 145 27.01 -11.41 -4.99
C SER A 145 28.04 -10.46 -5.59
N THR A 146 29.00 -10.99 -6.34
CA THR A 146 30.01 -10.21 -7.07
C THR A 146 29.41 -9.16 -8.02
N GLY A 147 28.09 -9.21 -8.29
CA GLY A 147 27.34 -8.26 -9.13
C GLY A 147 26.52 -7.21 -8.37
N ALA A 148 26.49 -7.22 -7.03
CA ALA A 148 25.70 -6.27 -6.25
C ALA A 148 26.23 -4.83 -6.42
N ILE A 149 25.31 -3.87 -6.68
CA ILE A 149 25.64 -2.46 -6.89
C ILE A 149 24.97 -1.63 -5.81
N LYS A 150 25.75 -0.92 -5.01
CA LYS A 150 25.19 -0.01 -4.01
C LYS A 150 24.52 1.18 -4.71
N ILE A 151 23.47 1.72 -4.10
CA ILE A 151 22.73 2.87 -4.66
C ILE A 151 23.64 4.07 -4.97
N GLN A 152 24.63 4.34 -4.11
CA GLN A 152 25.59 5.43 -4.31
C GLN A 152 26.50 5.22 -5.55
N ASP A 153 26.70 3.96 -5.98
CA ASP A 153 27.59 3.61 -7.06
C ASP A 153 26.87 3.52 -8.42
N VAL A 154 25.51 3.46 -8.43
CA VAL A 154 24.72 3.32 -9.67
C VAL A 154 25.03 4.46 -10.65
N ARG A 155 25.00 5.71 -10.17
CA ARG A 155 25.29 6.89 -11.02
C ARG A 155 26.72 6.86 -11.59
N ALA A 156 27.69 6.41 -10.79
CA ALA A 156 29.07 6.28 -11.24
C ALA A 156 29.21 5.20 -12.33
N GLU A 157 28.48 4.09 -12.21
CA GLU A 157 28.45 3.05 -13.24
C GLU A 157 27.79 3.55 -14.55
N VAL A 158 26.71 4.33 -14.45
CA VAL A 158 26.07 4.96 -15.62
C VAL A 158 27.04 5.91 -16.33
N ILE A 159 27.75 6.78 -15.57
CA ILE A 159 28.75 7.70 -16.13
C ILE A 159 29.87 6.91 -16.79
N ARG A 160 30.35 5.84 -16.16
CA ARG A 160 31.42 4.99 -16.71
C ARG A 160 30.98 4.33 -18.03
N ALA A 161 29.77 3.77 -18.08
CA ALA A 161 29.23 3.18 -19.30
C ALA A 161 29.11 4.22 -20.44
N TRP A 162 28.68 5.43 -20.12
CA TRP A 162 28.63 6.54 -21.08
C TRP A 162 30.02 6.94 -21.60
N SER A 163 31.01 7.06 -20.68
CA SER A 163 32.38 7.46 -21.07
C SER A 163 33.05 6.42 -21.96
N GLN A 164 32.73 5.14 -21.80
CA GLN A 164 33.28 4.06 -22.62
C GLN A 164 32.68 4.00 -24.04
N ALA A 165 31.54 4.62 -24.25
CA ALA A 165 30.90 4.68 -25.58
C ALA A 165 31.58 5.62 -26.57
N ALA A 166 32.69 6.28 -26.22
CA ALA A 166 33.55 7.10 -27.08
C ALA A 166 32.76 8.08 -27.99
N GLY A 167 31.71 8.71 -27.46
CA GLY A 167 30.88 9.70 -28.20
C GLY A 167 29.82 9.10 -29.11
N GLY A 168 29.63 7.76 -29.10
CA GLY A 168 28.48 7.09 -29.70
C GLY A 168 27.29 7.01 -28.74
N ALA A 169 26.17 6.43 -29.20
CA ALA A 169 25.03 6.14 -28.30
C ALA A 169 25.46 5.15 -27.21
N ALA A 170 25.46 5.62 -25.94
CA ALA A 170 25.82 4.77 -24.82
C ALA A 170 24.71 3.75 -24.57
N ASP A 171 25.05 2.47 -24.68
CA ASP A 171 24.16 1.39 -24.22
C ASP A 171 24.49 1.02 -22.79
N LEU A 172 23.62 1.38 -21.85
CA LEU A 172 23.78 1.04 -20.43
C LEU A 172 23.79 -0.48 -20.21
N ALA A 173 23.12 -1.24 -21.08
CA ALA A 173 23.15 -2.69 -21.05
C ALA A 173 24.52 -3.29 -21.48
N ALA A 174 25.39 -2.49 -22.06
CA ALA A 174 26.78 -2.90 -22.32
C ALA A 174 27.60 -3.02 -21.03
N SER A 175 27.22 -2.34 -19.93
CA SER A 175 27.88 -2.51 -18.64
C SER A 175 27.63 -3.90 -18.05
N PRO A 176 28.63 -4.73 -17.80
CA PRO A 176 28.44 -6.06 -17.23
C PRO A 176 27.79 -6.03 -15.82
N ARG A 177 27.99 -4.93 -15.09
CA ARG A 177 27.41 -4.75 -13.75
C ARG A 177 25.96 -4.30 -13.79
N LEU A 178 25.59 -3.39 -14.70
CA LEU A 178 24.21 -2.87 -14.81
C LEU A 178 23.28 -3.84 -15.54
N ARG A 179 23.78 -4.54 -16.56
CA ARG A 179 22.99 -5.41 -17.43
C ARG A 179 22.00 -6.33 -16.69
N PRO A 180 22.42 -7.14 -15.69
CA PRO A 180 21.50 -8.08 -15.06
C PRO A 180 20.33 -7.40 -14.34
N ALA A 181 20.54 -6.21 -13.78
CA ALA A 181 19.49 -5.42 -13.13
C ALA A 181 18.56 -4.78 -14.17
N LEU A 182 19.12 -4.20 -15.24
CA LEU A 182 18.36 -3.59 -16.33
C LEU A 182 17.48 -4.60 -17.07
N GLU A 183 18.02 -5.81 -17.36
CA GLU A 183 17.24 -6.89 -17.97
C GLU A 183 16.06 -7.35 -17.09
N ARG A 184 16.24 -7.35 -15.77
CA ARG A 184 15.12 -7.64 -14.84
C ARG A 184 14.08 -6.53 -14.86
N ILE A 185 14.51 -5.27 -14.79
CA ILE A 185 13.60 -4.12 -14.87
C ILE A 185 12.85 -4.12 -16.21
N ALA A 186 13.51 -4.44 -17.31
CA ALA A 186 12.88 -4.48 -18.63
C ALA A 186 11.70 -5.46 -18.73
N ARG A 187 11.71 -6.54 -17.92
CA ARG A 187 10.63 -7.55 -17.93
C ARG A 187 9.32 -7.03 -17.32
N TYR A 188 9.40 -6.12 -16.36
CA TYR A 188 8.21 -5.61 -15.64
C TYR A 188 8.05 -4.10 -15.74
N GLY A 189 9.04 -3.38 -16.25
CA GLY A 189 9.06 -1.91 -16.28
C GLY A 189 7.86 -1.29 -16.97
N GLY A 190 7.25 -2.00 -17.92
CA GLY A 190 5.99 -1.59 -18.56
C GLY A 190 4.77 -1.67 -17.62
N ASN A 191 4.90 -2.27 -16.45
CA ASN A 191 3.84 -2.34 -15.44
C ASN A 191 4.05 -1.34 -14.29
N LEU A 192 5.19 -0.62 -14.22
CA LEU A 192 5.52 0.33 -13.16
C LEU A 192 5.67 1.74 -13.74
N PHE A 193 4.71 2.59 -13.46
CA PHE A 193 4.70 3.99 -13.88
C PHE A 193 5.10 4.87 -12.70
N MET A 194 6.16 5.63 -12.87
CA MET A 194 6.69 6.53 -11.85
C MET A 194 6.54 7.97 -12.31
N MET A 195 6.13 8.85 -11.40
CA MET A 195 6.06 10.28 -11.68
C MET A 195 6.47 11.10 -10.47
N ARG A 196 7.10 12.24 -10.73
CA ARG A 196 7.34 13.25 -9.72
C ARG A 196 6.05 14.03 -9.44
N GLY A 197 5.63 14.06 -8.16
CA GLY A 197 4.53 14.88 -7.71
C GLY A 197 4.88 16.38 -7.73
N SER A 198 3.95 17.20 -8.20
CA SER A 198 4.05 18.66 -8.18
C SER A 198 3.34 19.24 -6.97
N ALA A 199 3.99 20.17 -6.25
CA ALA A 199 3.39 20.85 -5.09
C ALA A 199 2.20 21.78 -5.46
N THR A 200 1.93 21.99 -6.74
CA THR A 200 0.82 22.85 -7.21
C THR A 200 -0.17 22.14 -8.11
N ALA A 201 0.27 21.09 -8.82
CA ALA A 201 -0.55 20.43 -9.82
C ALA A 201 -1.06 19.03 -9.39
N THR A 202 -0.39 18.34 -8.46
CA THR A 202 -0.79 16.99 -8.08
C THR A 202 -1.80 17.00 -6.92
N THR A 203 -2.95 17.69 -7.13
CA THR A 203 -4.08 17.76 -6.19
C THR A 203 -4.82 16.41 -6.14
N ILE A 204 -5.72 16.26 -5.16
CA ILE A 204 -6.60 15.08 -5.06
C ILE A 204 -7.42 14.90 -6.35
N ASP A 205 -7.97 15.98 -6.90
CA ASP A 205 -8.79 15.92 -8.13
C ASP A 205 -7.96 15.49 -9.34
N ASN A 206 -6.76 16.04 -9.49
CA ASN A 206 -5.84 15.66 -10.57
C ASN A 206 -5.30 14.24 -10.41
N LEU A 207 -5.09 13.77 -9.16
CA LEU A 207 -4.75 12.37 -8.90
C LEU A 207 -5.91 11.44 -9.31
N ARG A 208 -7.14 11.80 -8.97
CA ARG A 208 -8.34 11.05 -9.36
C ARG A 208 -8.44 10.93 -10.88
N GLU A 209 -8.30 12.04 -11.59
CA GLU A 209 -8.37 12.06 -13.04
C GLU A 209 -7.23 11.23 -13.68
N LEU A 210 -6.01 11.36 -13.16
CA LEU A 210 -4.87 10.56 -13.61
C LEU A 210 -5.11 9.05 -13.42
N ILE A 211 -5.67 8.64 -12.30
CA ILE A 211 -6.01 7.25 -12.00
C ILE A 211 -7.09 6.76 -12.97
N ARG A 212 -8.13 7.57 -13.21
CA ARG A 212 -9.21 7.24 -14.16
C ARG A 212 -8.66 7.03 -15.57
N LEU A 213 -7.87 7.99 -16.08
CA LEU A 213 -7.23 7.89 -17.40
C LEU A 213 -6.31 6.65 -17.50
N HIS A 214 -5.63 6.32 -16.41
CA HIS A 214 -4.76 5.14 -16.39
C HIS A 214 -5.56 3.84 -16.45
N ARG A 215 -6.68 3.77 -15.72
CA ARG A 215 -7.60 2.61 -15.75
C ARG A 215 -8.24 2.43 -17.12
N GLU A 216 -8.69 3.49 -17.75
CA GLU A 216 -9.29 3.45 -19.10
C GLU A 216 -8.32 2.87 -20.14
N ARG A 217 -7.02 3.24 -20.04
CA ARG A 217 -5.98 2.74 -20.95
C ARG A 217 -5.59 1.28 -20.68
N SER A 218 -5.76 0.83 -19.45
CA SER A 218 -5.36 -0.52 -19.01
C SER A 218 -6.50 -1.53 -18.94
N SER A 219 -7.60 -1.31 -19.61
CA SER A 219 -8.97 -1.84 -19.66
C SER A 219 -9.28 -3.22 -19.00
N GLU A 220 -8.31 -4.02 -18.62
CA GLU A 220 -8.52 -5.34 -17.99
C GLU A 220 -7.57 -5.60 -16.80
N ARG A 221 -6.58 -4.74 -16.54
CA ARG A 221 -5.61 -4.95 -15.48
C ARG A 221 -5.92 -4.09 -14.26
N ARG A 222 -5.75 -4.69 -13.10
CA ARG A 222 -5.83 -3.99 -11.82
C ARG A 222 -4.76 -2.91 -11.73
N LEU A 223 -5.02 -1.87 -10.96
CA LEU A 223 -4.09 -0.76 -10.71
C LEU A 223 -3.85 -0.64 -9.20
N LEU A 224 -2.59 -0.62 -8.78
CA LEU A 224 -2.16 -0.19 -7.44
C LEU A 224 -1.64 1.25 -7.52
N VAL A 225 -2.07 2.10 -6.61
CA VAL A 225 -1.58 3.49 -6.52
C VAL A 225 -0.70 3.66 -5.29
N VAL A 226 0.44 4.32 -5.44
CA VAL A 226 1.36 4.65 -4.33
C VAL A 226 1.61 6.15 -4.30
N VAL A 227 1.44 6.77 -3.12
CA VAL A 227 1.68 8.22 -2.88
C VAL A 227 2.79 8.40 -1.84
N ASP A 228 3.92 8.93 -2.25
CA ASP A 228 5.10 9.16 -1.39
C ASP A 228 5.46 10.66 -1.36
N TYR A 229 4.98 11.44 -0.39
CA TYR A 229 4.17 11.10 0.76
C TYR A 229 2.95 12.03 0.91
N LEU A 230 1.99 11.57 1.67
CA LEU A 230 0.66 12.17 1.83
C LEU A 230 0.67 13.67 2.15
N GLN A 231 1.51 14.12 3.09
CA GLN A 231 1.54 15.53 3.53
C GLN A 231 2.01 16.51 2.44
N LYS A 232 2.59 16.01 1.34
CA LYS A 232 3.02 16.84 0.20
C LYS A 232 1.95 17.04 -0.86
N VAL A 233 0.89 16.25 -0.85
CA VAL A 233 -0.25 16.44 -1.76
C VAL A 233 -0.83 17.84 -1.53
N PRO A 234 -0.88 18.71 -2.56
CA PRO A 234 -1.38 20.06 -2.40
C PRO A 234 -2.90 20.10 -2.28
N GLN A 235 -3.39 21.05 -1.49
CA GLN A 235 -4.79 21.47 -1.49
C GLN A 235 -4.86 22.94 -1.91
N ILE A 236 -5.75 23.26 -2.82
CA ILE A 236 -5.95 24.62 -3.32
C ILE A 236 -7.43 24.97 -3.17
N PRO A 237 -7.78 26.05 -2.43
CA PRO A 237 -6.88 26.95 -1.70
C PRO A 237 -6.15 26.26 -0.54
N GLU A 238 -4.99 26.81 -0.13
CA GLU A 238 -4.22 26.25 0.96
C GLU A 238 -5.00 26.37 2.28
N PRO A 239 -5.12 25.28 3.06
CA PRO A 239 -5.89 25.29 4.31
C PRO A 239 -5.15 26.04 5.41
N ALA A 240 -5.89 26.48 6.43
CA ALA A 240 -5.35 27.28 7.53
C ALA A 240 -4.35 26.51 8.41
N THR A 241 -4.55 25.19 8.51
CA THR A 241 -3.71 24.31 9.35
C THR A 241 -3.26 23.06 8.59
N GLU A 242 -2.12 22.52 9.03
CA GLU A 242 -1.64 21.23 8.52
C GLU A 242 -2.62 20.08 8.81
N ALA A 243 -3.29 20.11 9.96
CA ALA A 243 -4.27 19.09 10.33
C ALA A 243 -5.48 19.08 9.38
N GLU A 244 -5.98 20.26 8.99
CA GLU A 244 -7.04 20.38 7.97
C GLU A 244 -6.59 19.85 6.62
N LYS A 245 -5.37 20.20 6.19
CA LYS A 245 -4.79 19.70 4.95
C LYS A 245 -4.71 18.18 4.94
N VAL A 246 -4.15 17.58 6.01
CA VAL A 246 -4.02 16.12 6.11
C VAL A 246 -5.38 15.45 6.15
N THR A 247 -6.35 16.02 6.86
CA THR A 247 -7.73 15.53 6.88
C THR A 247 -8.31 15.49 5.47
N PHE A 248 -8.21 16.59 4.73
CA PHE A 248 -8.71 16.67 3.36
C PHE A 248 -8.01 15.63 2.45
N VAL A 249 -6.70 15.55 2.50
CA VAL A 249 -5.92 14.64 1.66
C VAL A 249 -6.24 13.17 1.97
N VAL A 250 -6.31 12.80 3.25
CA VAL A 250 -6.60 11.41 3.65
C VAL A 250 -8.01 11.00 3.21
N ASN A 251 -9.02 11.88 3.43
CA ASN A 251 -10.39 11.64 3.00
C ASN A 251 -10.46 11.51 1.47
N GLY A 252 -9.76 12.40 0.75
CA GLY A 252 -9.69 12.36 -0.71
C GLY A 252 -9.03 11.08 -1.26
N LEU A 253 -7.94 10.63 -0.64
CA LEU A 253 -7.28 9.37 -1.03
C LEU A 253 -8.18 8.15 -0.74
N LYS A 254 -8.88 8.15 0.40
CA LYS A 254 -9.84 7.09 0.72
C LYS A 254 -11.02 7.09 -0.24
N ASP A 255 -11.55 8.27 -0.56
CA ASP A 255 -12.63 8.39 -1.54
C ASP A 255 -12.20 7.93 -2.94
N ILE A 256 -10.98 8.29 -3.39
CA ILE A 256 -10.40 7.75 -4.63
C ILE A 256 -10.33 6.23 -4.58
N ALA A 257 -9.82 5.65 -3.49
CA ALA A 257 -9.72 4.20 -3.38
C ALA A 257 -11.08 3.51 -3.57
N LEU A 258 -12.13 4.07 -2.96
CA LEU A 258 -13.49 3.53 -3.03
C LEU A 258 -14.14 3.76 -4.40
N THR A 259 -14.11 5.00 -4.91
CA THR A 259 -14.83 5.40 -6.14
C THR A 259 -14.16 4.86 -7.40
N GLU A 260 -12.83 4.87 -7.44
CA GLU A 260 -12.07 4.31 -8.55
C GLU A 260 -11.77 2.81 -8.37
N HIS A 261 -12.22 2.23 -7.25
CA HIS A 261 -12.05 0.80 -6.96
C HIS A 261 -10.60 0.31 -7.11
N VAL A 262 -9.67 1.06 -6.52
CA VAL A 262 -8.23 0.77 -6.53
C VAL A 262 -7.67 0.65 -5.13
N PRO A 263 -6.74 -0.27 -4.86
CA PRO A 263 -5.95 -0.24 -3.63
C PRO A 263 -4.97 0.93 -3.67
N LEU A 264 -4.79 1.60 -2.53
CA LEU A 264 -3.93 2.75 -2.41
C LEU A 264 -2.98 2.61 -1.22
N ILE A 265 -1.69 2.85 -1.45
CA ILE A 265 -0.67 2.93 -0.41
C ILE A 265 -0.23 4.39 -0.29
N ALA A 266 -0.24 4.96 0.93
CA ALA A 266 0.34 6.28 1.14
C ALA A 266 1.35 6.26 2.28
N ILE A 267 2.47 6.96 2.07
CA ILE A 267 3.49 7.16 3.11
C ILE A 267 3.07 8.34 3.98
N VAL A 268 3.24 8.18 5.30
CA VAL A 268 2.93 9.19 6.31
C VAL A 268 4.15 9.47 7.18
N ALA A 269 4.49 10.75 7.35
CA ALA A 269 5.57 11.15 8.24
C ALA A 269 5.09 11.15 9.71
N ALA A 270 6.03 10.94 10.63
CA ALA A 270 5.80 11.11 12.05
C ALA A 270 5.74 12.61 12.43
N ASP A 271 5.01 12.95 13.49
CA ASP A 271 5.00 14.26 14.10
C ASP A 271 6.21 14.49 15.01
N LYS A 272 6.28 15.67 15.64
CA LYS A 272 7.40 16.02 16.53
C LYS A 272 7.45 15.18 17.81
N GLU A 273 6.30 14.73 18.30
CA GLU A 273 6.20 13.89 19.50
C GLU A 273 6.61 12.46 19.16
N GLY A 274 6.14 11.94 18.05
CA GLY A 274 6.55 10.62 17.54
C GLY A 274 8.03 10.49 17.26
N LEU A 275 8.69 11.58 16.82
CA LEU A 275 10.14 11.59 16.64
C LEU A 275 10.92 11.51 17.98
N LYS A 276 10.28 11.82 19.12
CA LYS A 276 10.84 11.73 20.47
C LYS A 276 10.40 10.46 21.19
N ALA A 277 9.35 9.82 20.71
CA ALA A 277 8.81 8.61 21.32
C ALA A 277 9.83 7.48 21.30
N ALA A 278 9.88 6.69 22.36
CA ALA A 278 10.72 5.50 22.42
C ALA A 278 10.33 4.48 21.35
N ARG A 279 9.03 4.36 21.07
CA ARG A 279 8.45 3.57 19.99
C ARG A 279 7.35 4.38 19.32
N LEU A 280 7.45 4.54 18.01
CA LEU A 280 6.45 5.24 17.22
C LEU A 280 5.22 4.36 17.04
N ARG A 281 4.03 4.97 17.24
CA ARG A 281 2.71 4.35 17.10
C ARG A 281 1.84 5.15 16.14
N ASN A 282 0.66 4.65 15.82
CA ASN A 282 -0.27 5.29 14.87
C ASN A 282 -0.69 6.72 15.28
N HIS A 283 -0.86 7.00 16.59
CA HIS A 283 -1.20 8.33 17.10
C HIS A 283 -0.07 9.37 16.98
N HIS A 284 1.15 8.93 16.69
CA HIS A 284 2.30 9.78 16.40
C HIS A 284 2.42 10.14 14.90
N LEU A 285 1.45 9.77 14.07
CA LEU A 285 1.46 10.16 12.66
C LEU A 285 1.08 11.62 12.52
N ARG A 286 1.86 12.33 11.70
CA ARG A 286 1.76 13.79 11.54
C ARG A 286 0.49 14.18 10.81
N GLY A 287 -0.32 15.01 11.47
CA GLY A 287 -1.45 15.71 10.87
C GLY A 287 -2.72 15.56 11.68
N SER A 288 -3.55 14.58 11.40
CA SER A 288 -4.93 14.54 11.89
C SER A 288 -5.31 13.15 12.41
N SER A 289 -6.23 13.12 13.38
CA SER A 289 -6.93 11.90 13.80
C SER A 289 -7.68 11.20 12.64
N ALA A 290 -8.02 11.93 11.57
CA ALA A 290 -8.62 11.36 10.36
C ALA A 290 -7.79 10.21 9.76
N ILE A 291 -6.46 10.24 9.89
CA ILE A 291 -5.57 9.15 9.49
C ILE A 291 -6.03 7.82 10.09
N ASN A 292 -6.35 7.82 11.41
CA ASN A 292 -6.78 6.62 12.11
C ASN A 292 -8.20 6.17 11.74
N TYR A 293 -9.07 7.09 11.33
CA TYR A 293 -10.44 6.75 10.96
C TYR A 293 -10.54 6.26 9.52
N GLU A 294 -9.89 6.92 8.59
CA GLU A 294 -10.05 6.66 7.15
C GLU A 294 -9.24 5.45 6.65
N ALA A 295 -8.03 5.26 7.16
CA ALA A 295 -7.20 4.13 6.74
C ALA A 295 -7.84 2.78 7.09
N ASP A 296 -7.75 1.82 6.18
CA ASP A 296 -8.15 0.43 6.43
C ASP A 296 -7.03 -0.35 7.12
N VAL A 297 -5.79 -0.05 6.72
CA VAL A 297 -4.58 -0.65 7.28
C VAL A 297 -3.59 0.46 7.65
N ILE A 298 -2.99 0.37 8.83
CA ILE A 298 -1.89 1.24 9.26
C ILE A 298 -0.72 0.36 9.69
N VAL A 299 0.41 0.54 9.04
CA VAL A 299 1.67 -0.10 9.42
C VAL A 299 2.68 0.95 9.85
N ILE A 300 3.37 0.71 10.95
CA ILE A 300 4.36 1.61 11.52
C ILE A 300 5.74 0.97 11.49
N MET A 301 6.70 1.68 10.92
CA MET A 301 8.09 1.25 10.82
C MET A 301 8.93 1.86 11.94
N ASN A 302 9.56 1.02 12.75
CA ASN A 302 10.48 1.40 13.81
C ASN A 302 11.83 0.72 13.63
N GLU A 303 12.93 1.43 13.88
CA GLU A 303 14.26 0.82 13.99
C GLU A 303 14.28 -0.17 15.16
N LYS A 304 14.55 -1.45 14.92
CA LYS A 304 14.54 -2.48 15.96
C LYS A 304 15.46 -2.14 17.14
N TYR A 305 16.64 -1.61 16.84
CA TYR A 305 17.61 -1.22 17.86
C TYR A 305 17.04 -0.24 18.89
N ASN A 306 16.19 0.69 18.45
CA ASN A 306 15.63 1.72 19.32
C ASN A 306 14.50 1.23 20.21
N ILE A 307 13.78 0.18 19.78
CA ILE A 307 12.56 -0.29 20.45
C ILE A 307 12.71 -1.63 21.17
N VAL A 308 13.87 -2.27 21.06
CA VAL A 308 14.16 -3.48 21.85
C VAL A 308 14.41 -3.09 23.30
N ALA A 309 13.79 -3.81 24.24
CA ALA A 309 13.95 -3.55 25.67
C ALA A 309 15.43 -3.61 26.09
N LYS A 310 15.84 -2.67 26.95
CA LYS A 310 17.24 -2.52 27.40
C LYS A 310 17.88 -3.83 27.90
N VAL A 311 17.09 -4.68 28.53
CA VAL A 311 17.54 -6.00 29.01
C VAL A 311 18.18 -6.83 27.87
N ASN A 312 17.66 -6.75 26.65
CA ASN A 312 18.22 -7.49 25.51
C ASN A 312 19.51 -6.87 24.96
N ILE A 313 19.73 -5.58 25.23
CA ILE A 313 20.94 -4.85 24.81
C ILE A 313 22.08 -5.04 25.82
N GLU A 314 21.77 -4.98 27.11
CA GLU A 314 22.77 -5.03 28.20
C GLU A 314 23.40 -6.42 28.37
N PHE A 315 22.60 -7.49 28.15
CA PHE A 315 23.12 -8.86 28.29
C PHE A 315 23.96 -9.35 27.09
N ASN A 316 23.81 -8.74 25.90
CA ASN A 316 24.58 -9.15 24.73
C ASN A 316 24.84 -7.98 23.76
N PRO A 317 25.91 -7.19 23.97
CA PRO A 317 26.26 -6.05 23.11
C PRO A 317 26.50 -6.41 21.64
N TYR A 318 27.01 -7.61 21.35
CA TYR A 318 27.21 -8.10 19.98
C TYR A 318 25.87 -8.35 19.27
N GLN A 319 24.89 -8.89 19.98
CA GLN A 319 23.55 -9.08 19.45
C GLN A 319 22.85 -7.73 19.25
N ALA A 320 23.06 -6.78 20.16
CA ALA A 320 22.51 -5.43 20.06
C ALA A 320 22.94 -4.73 18.76
N GLN A 321 24.19 -4.87 18.34
CA GLN A 321 24.68 -4.31 17.08
C GLN A 321 23.92 -4.89 15.87
N ARG A 322 23.55 -6.16 15.89
CA ARG A 322 22.79 -6.82 14.82
C ARG A 322 21.37 -6.28 14.70
N PHE A 323 20.77 -5.75 15.77
CA PHE A 323 19.44 -5.12 15.72
C PHE A 323 19.39 -3.87 14.84
N ARG A 324 20.53 -3.23 14.59
CA ARG A 324 20.64 -2.07 13.69
C ARG A 324 20.31 -2.40 12.24
N ASP A 325 20.43 -3.65 11.85
CA ASP A 325 20.15 -4.10 10.49
C ASP A 325 18.67 -4.52 10.29
N TRP A 326 17.83 -4.31 11.31
CA TRP A 326 16.45 -4.73 11.29
C TRP A 326 15.48 -3.57 11.50
N ILE A 327 14.39 -3.62 10.75
CA ILE A 327 13.19 -2.80 10.97
C ILE A 327 12.11 -3.68 11.56
N VAL A 328 11.40 -3.17 12.56
CA VAL A 328 10.12 -3.73 13.02
C VAL A 328 9.00 -2.98 12.32
N LEU A 329 8.12 -3.72 11.69
CA LEU A 329 6.89 -3.24 11.08
C LEU A 329 5.74 -3.72 11.97
N SER A 330 5.05 -2.75 12.60
CA SER A 330 3.89 -2.98 13.45
C SER A 330 2.62 -2.76 12.66
N VAL A 331 1.75 -3.76 12.57
CA VAL A 331 0.38 -3.60 12.04
C VAL A 331 -0.48 -3.03 13.16
N GLU A 332 -0.65 -1.70 13.18
CA GLU A 332 -1.37 -0.97 14.26
C GLU A 332 -2.89 -0.95 14.03
N LYS A 333 -3.32 -1.09 12.78
CA LYS A 333 -4.71 -1.20 12.37
C LYS A 333 -4.85 -2.11 11.18
N ASN A 334 -5.86 -2.98 11.20
CA ASN A 334 -6.26 -3.80 10.07
C ASN A 334 -7.76 -4.09 10.15
N ARG A 335 -8.57 -3.43 9.31
CA ARG A 335 -10.03 -3.62 9.31
C ARG A 335 -10.46 -5.01 8.88
N SER A 336 -9.65 -5.68 8.07
CA SER A 336 -9.99 -6.97 7.45
C SER A 336 -9.29 -8.17 8.11
N GLY A 337 -8.53 -7.96 9.20
CA GLY A 337 -7.75 -9.02 9.82
C GLY A 337 -7.16 -8.63 11.19
N PRO A 338 -6.19 -9.40 11.68
CA PRO A 338 -5.55 -9.14 12.96
C PRO A 338 -4.71 -7.87 12.94
N ASP A 339 -4.69 -7.16 14.05
CA ASP A 339 -3.86 -5.98 14.31
C ASP A 339 -2.93 -6.20 15.52
N ASN A 340 -2.15 -5.19 15.87
CA ASN A 340 -1.18 -5.21 16.98
C ASN A 340 -0.16 -6.36 16.87
N ILE A 341 0.26 -6.66 15.63
CA ILE A 341 1.25 -7.69 15.33
C ILE A 341 2.53 -7.03 14.84
N ASP A 342 3.65 -7.48 15.40
CA ASP A 342 4.99 -7.02 15.05
C ASP A 342 5.72 -8.08 14.22
N VAL A 343 6.20 -7.66 13.06
CA VAL A 343 7.11 -8.44 12.21
C VAL A 343 8.37 -7.65 11.95
N GLU A 344 9.45 -8.33 11.66
CA GLU A 344 10.72 -7.69 11.37
C GLU A 344 11.26 -8.09 10.02
N TYR A 345 11.92 -7.10 9.37
CA TYR A 345 12.57 -7.27 8.08
C TYR A 345 14.03 -6.85 8.17
N HIS A 346 14.90 -7.65 7.59
CA HIS A 346 16.31 -7.27 7.45
C HIS A 346 16.45 -6.20 6.38
N LYS A 347 17.15 -5.10 6.71
CA LYS A 347 17.34 -3.98 5.80
C LYS A 347 18.68 -4.05 5.09
N HIS A 348 18.65 -3.78 3.80
CA HIS A 348 19.81 -3.67 2.93
C HIS A 348 19.85 -2.29 2.28
N PHE A 349 19.86 -1.22 3.09
CA PHE A 349 19.70 0.16 2.63
C PHE A 349 20.74 0.61 1.62
N GLN A 350 21.94 0.04 1.67
CA GLN A 350 22.95 0.27 0.65
C GLN A 350 22.52 -0.19 -0.74
N PHE A 351 21.55 -1.09 -0.83
CA PHE A 351 20.94 -1.59 -2.06
C PHE A 351 19.47 -1.16 -2.21
N ALA A 352 19.01 -0.24 -1.40
CA ALA A 352 17.63 0.27 -1.38
C ALA A 352 16.56 -0.83 -1.30
N CYS A 353 16.75 -1.87 -0.48
CA CYS A 353 15.78 -2.95 -0.31
C CYS A 353 15.75 -3.51 1.11
N PHE A 354 14.71 -4.29 1.36
CA PHE A 354 14.54 -5.18 2.50
C PHE A 354 14.53 -6.64 2.02
N ASP A 355 14.92 -7.57 2.91
CA ASP A 355 14.64 -8.97 2.68
C ASP A 355 13.12 -9.18 2.75
N PRO A 356 12.47 -9.69 1.70
CA PRO A 356 11.02 -9.88 1.69
C PRO A 356 10.56 -11.01 2.63
N GLU A 357 11.45 -11.92 3.02
CA GLU A 357 11.22 -13.03 3.93
C GLU A 357 11.35 -12.60 5.40
N GLY A 358 10.55 -11.61 5.81
CA GLY A 358 10.53 -11.18 7.21
C GLY A 358 10.10 -12.30 8.18
N ARG A 359 10.18 -12.02 9.46
CA ARG A 359 9.81 -12.98 10.51
C ARG A 359 9.08 -12.30 11.69
N PRO A 360 8.35 -13.05 12.53
CA PRO A 360 7.83 -12.52 13.79
C PRO A 360 8.97 -12.02 14.69
N VAL A 361 8.71 -10.94 15.41
CA VAL A 361 9.69 -10.41 16.38
C VAL A 361 9.78 -11.37 17.57
N GLN A 362 10.98 -11.74 17.94
CA GLN A 362 11.25 -12.70 19.04
C GLN A 362 11.56 -11.98 20.36
N GLU A 363 12.15 -10.79 20.30
CA GLU A 363 12.56 -10.04 21.47
C GLU A 363 11.40 -9.22 22.03
N LYS A 364 11.41 -8.99 23.35
CA LYS A 364 10.49 -8.08 23.99
C LYS A 364 10.78 -6.65 23.53
N LEU A 365 9.76 -6.01 22.98
CA LEU A 365 9.80 -4.60 22.57
C LEU A 365 9.40 -3.70 23.73
N ILE A 366 9.81 -2.43 23.65
CA ILE A 366 9.35 -1.40 24.56
C ILE A 366 7.87 -1.14 24.28
N GLU A 367 7.05 -1.25 25.30
CA GLU A 367 5.67 -0.80 25.30
C GLU A 367 5.62 0.54 26.02
N GLU A 368 4.96 1.54 25.43
CA GLU A 368 4.60 2.73 26.19
C GLU A 368 3.64 2.30 27.29
N ARG A 369 4.12 2.29 28.53
CA ARG A 369 3.24 2.07 29.67
C ARG A 369 2.34 3.29 29.80
N LEU A 370 1.05 3.10 29.60
CA LEU A 370 -0.01 4.06 29.91
C LEU A 370 -0.19 4.29 31.43
N TYR A 371 0.77 3.89 32.25
CA TYR A 371 0.75 4.08 33.69
C TYR A 371 1.95 4.93 34.11
N THR A 372 1.74 6.22 34.07
CA THR A 372 2.34 7.13 35.05
C THR A 372 1.42 7.10 36.26
N GLU A 373 1.84 6.42 37.31
CA GLU A 373 1.39 6.76 38.67
C GLU A 373 1.96 8.12 39.05
#